data_890eec8b9efc7c2142ed07cfacb62b35
#
_entry.id   890eec8b9efc7c2142ed07cfacb62b35
#
_cell.length_a   1.000
_cell.length_b   1.000
_cell.length_c   1.000
_cell.angle_alpha   90.00
_cell.angle_beta   90.00
_cell.angle_gamma   90.00
#
_symmetry.space_group_name_H-M   'P 1'
#
loop_
_entity.id
_entity.type
_entity.pdbx_description
1 polymer ?
#
loop_
_entity_poly.entity_id
_entity_poly.type
_entity_poly.pdbx_seq_one_letter_code
_entity_poly.pdbx_strand_id
1 'polypeptide(L)'
;MKWGLIYVVRVIPMSKLGHTFVEATVYSGDLSASRKVRLLVDTGSTYTWISRKRLAELAITPRRERGFRTVDHRILKRKIGEAIIDYQGERVTTVVVFAQDEDEEVLGVYTLEGLAMEFDPVANELRKVDAILAV
;
A
#
# COMPACT_ATOMS: atom_id res chain seq x y z
N MET A 1 5.17 19.70 14.14
CA MET A 1 6.19 18.68 13.89
C MET A 1 6.01 18.05 12.52
N LYS A 2 7.07 17.74 11.87
CA LYS A 2 7.05 17.36 10.46
C LYS A 2 7.04 15.86 10.21
N TRP A 3 7.01 15.07 11.25
CA TRP A 3 7.19 13.63 11.11
C TRP A 3 6.16 12.95 10.22
N GLY A 4 4.93 13.45 10.23
CA GLY A 4 3.89 12.89 9.39
C GLY A 4 4.07 13.15 7.90
N LEU A 5 5.08 13.94 7.51
CA LEU A 5 5.28 14.29 6.12
C LEU A 5 6.35 13.45 5.42
N ILE A 6 7.12 12.67 6.18
CA ILE A 6 8.19 11.84 5.62
C ILE A 6 8.03 10.42 6.14
N TYR A 7 7.93 9.50 5.22
CA TYR A 7 7.79 8.07 5.53
C TYR A 7 9.00 7.34 5.00
N VAL A 8 9.40 6.27 5.69
CA VAL A 8 10.49 5.43 5.23
C VAL A 8 9.94 4.39 4.26
N VAL A 9 10.51 4.38 3.07
CA VAL A 9 10.20 3.38 2.06
C VAL A 9 11.35 2.39 2.03
N ARG A 10 11.05 1.13 2.29
CA ARG A 10 12.07 0.09 2.29
C ARG A 10 12.30 -0.43 0.89
N VAL A 11 13.57 -0.48 0.49
CA VAL A 11 13.97 -1.14 -0.75
C VAL A 11 14.10 -2.63 -0.46
N ILE A 12 13.42 -3.45 -1.25
CA ILE A 12 13.45 -4.90 -1.07
C ILE A 12 14.35 -5.48 -2.14
N PRO A 13 15.49 -6.11 -1.74
CA PRO A 13 16.38 -6.73 -2.71
C PRO A 13 15.71 -7.88 -3.45
N MET A 14 15.91 -7.97 -4.73
CA MET A 14 15.34 -9.04 -5.55
C MET A 14 15.83 -10.42 -5.13
N SER A 15 17.02 -10.48 -4.56
CA SER A 15 17.60 -11.75 -4.07
C SER A 15 16.98 -12.20 -2.75
N LYS A 16 16.17 -11.34 -2.10
CA LYS A 16 15.59 -11.68 -0.81
C LYS A 16 14.55 -12.78 -0.99
N LEU A 17 14.70 -13.84 -0.21
CA LEU A 17 13.73 -14.92 -0.21
C LEU A 17 12.53 -14.56 0.68
N GLY A 18 11.41 -15.24 0.46
CA GLY A 18 10.23 -15.09 1.29
C GLY A 18 9.36 -13.90 0.98
N HIS A 19 9.54 -13.30 -0.20
CA HIS A 19 8.63 -12.25 -0.66
C HIS A 19 7.23 -12.83 -0.83
N THR A 20 6.24 -12.16 -0.25
CA THR A 20 4.84 -12.57 -0.36
C THR A 20 4.10 -11.56 -1.21
N PHE A 21 3.51 -12.06 -2.28
CA PHE A 21 2.65 -11.26 -3.15
C PHE A 21 1.20 -11.68 -2.92
N VAL A 22 0.31 -10.72 -2.98
CA VAL A 22 -1.12 -10.97 -2.91
C VAL A 22 -1.80 -10.28 -4.07
N GLU A 23 -2.94 -10.82 -4.46
CA GLU A 23 -3.79 -10.15 -5.45
C GLU A 23 -4.93 -9.47 -4.70
N ALA A 24 -5.01 -8.16 -4.86
CA ALA A 24 -6.07 -7.35 -4.29
C ALA A 24 -6.86 -6.70 -5.41
N THR A 25 -8.04 -6.19 -5.10
CA THR A 25 -8.85 -5.45 -6.05
C THR A 25 -8.91 -3.99 -5.62
N VAL A 26 -8.61 -3.09 -6.53
CA VAL A 26 -8.69 -1.65 -6.29
C VAL A 26 -9.91 -1.13 -7.05
N TYR A 27 -10.75 -0.38 -6.35
CA TYR A 27 -11.98 0.18 -6.91
C TYR A 27 -11.87 1.68 -7.11
N SER A 28 -12.57 2.18 -8.11
CA SER A 28 -12.85 3.61 -8.22
C SER A 28 -13.69 4.08 -7.04
N GLY A 29 -13.69 5.40 -6.78
CA GLY A 29 -14.40 5.96 -5.63
C GLY A 29 -15.89 5.67 -5.63
N ASP A 30 -16.52 5.55 -6.79
CA ASP A 30 -17.93 5.25 -6.93
C ASP A 30 -18.21 3.75 -7.13
N LEU A 31 -17.18 2.90 -7.03
CA LEU A 31 -17.28 1.45 -7.18
C LEU A 31 -17.69 0.99 -8.59
N SER A 32 -17.71 1.88 -9.57
CA SER A 32 -18.16 1.54 -10.92
C SER A 32 -17.10 0.79 -11.73
N ALA A 33 -15.84 0.89 -11.33
CA ALA A 33 -14.73 0.25 -12.03
C ALA A 33 -13.76 -0.32 -11.02
N SER A 34 -13.03 -1.35 -11.43
CA SER A 34 -12.04 -1.98 -10.56
C SER A 34 -10.90 -2.56 -11.39
N ARG A 35 -9.79 -2.82 -10.73
CA ARG A 35 -8.63 -3.50 -11.29
C ARG A 35 -8.06 -4.45 -10.26
N LYS A 36 -7.69 -5.65 -10.71
CA LYS A 36 -6.89 -6.54 -9.88
C LYS A 36 -5.44 -6.13 -9.96
N VAL A 37 -4.79 -6.10 -8.82
CA VAL A 37 -3.39 -5.69 -8.71
C VAL A 37 -2.62 -6.71 -7.89
N ARG A 38 -1.40 -6.98 -8.32
CA ARG A 38 -0.49 -7.85 -7.57
C ARG A 38 0.42 -6.96 -6.75
N LEU A 39 0.36 -7.12 -5.42
CA LEU A 39 1.09 -6.27 -4.50
C LEU A 39 2.05 -7.11 -3.66
N LEU A 40 3.26 -6.60 -3.49
CA LEU A 40 4.21 -7.17 -2.54
C LEU A 40 3.82 -6.74 -1.13
N VAL A 41 3.65 -7.69 -0.23
CA VAL A 41 3.38 -7.36 1.17
C VAL A 41 4.66 -6.78 1.78
N ASP A 42 4.61 -5.53 2.21
CA ASP A 42 5.77 -4.84 2.76
C ASP A 42 5.42 -4.14 4.07
N THR A 43 5.72 -4.81 5.18
CA THR A 43 5.49 -4.27 6.52
C THR A 43 6.44 -3.13 6.86
N GLY A 44 7.43 -2.85 6.03
CA GLY A 44 8.29 -1.68 6.16
C GLY A 44 7.74 -0.45 5.47
N SER A 45 6.64 -0.58 4.72
CA SER A 45 6.00 0.55 4.05
C SER A 45 4.75 0.97 4.82
N THR A 46 4.66 2.26 5.13
CA THR A 46 3.48 2.79 5.82
C THR A 46 2.25 2.73 4.91
N TYR A 47 2.39 3.17 3.68
CA TYR A 47 1.29 3.23 2.74
C TYR A 47 1.41 2.18 1.65
N THR A 48 0.29 1.92 1.00
CA THR A 48 0.21 1.07 -0.19
C THR A 48 0.57 1.90 -1.42
N TRP A 49 1.36 1.33 -2.30
CA TRP A 49 1.83 1.96 -3.53
C TRP A 49 1.22 1.22 -4.71
N ILE A 50 0.53 1.94 -5.56
CA ILE A 50 -0.13 1.39 -6.73
C ILE A 50 0.24 2.25 -7.94
N SER A 51 0.46 1.61 -9.07
CA SER A 51 0.81 2.28 -10.32
C SER A 51 -0.10 3.48 -10.58
N ARG A 52 0.52 4.63 -10.84
CA ARG A 52 -0.21 5.85 -11.19
C ARG A 52 -1.10 5.66 -12.42
N LYS A 53 -0.69 4.78 -13.33
CA LYS A 53 -1.47 4.50 -14.54
C LYS A 53 -2.76 3.76 -14.19
N ARG A 54 -2.68 2.77 -13.32
CA ARG A 54 -3.88 2.05 -12.86
C ARG A 54 -4.83 2.95 -12.10
N LEU A 55 -4.27 3.80 -11.23
CA LEU A 55 -5.11 4.72 -10.47
C LEU A 55 -5.80 5.72 -11.40
N ALA A 56 -5.11 6.20 -12.43
CA ALA A 56 -5.70 7.08 -13.42
C ALA A 56 -6.83 6.39 -14.20
N GLU A 57 -6.64 5.12 -14.55
CA GLU A 57 -7.69 4.33 -15.23
C GLU A 57 -8.94 4.19 -14.36
N LEU A 58 -8.78 4.22 -13.05
CA LEU A 58 -9.90 4.15 -12.10
C LEU A 58 -10.43 5.54 -11.72
N ALA A 59 -9.99 6.58 -12.42
CA ALA A 59 -10.36 7.97 -12.16
C ALA A 59 -10.05 8.41 -10.73
N ILE A 60 -9.03 7.82 -10.12
CA ILE A 60 -8.56 8.22 -8.80
C ILE A 60 -7.54 9.34 -9.00
N THR A 61 -7.87 10.51 -8.46
CA THR A 61 -7.02 11.69 -8.59
C THR A 61 -6.20 11.90 -7.33
N PRO A 62 -4.95 12.33 -7.46
CA PRO A 62 -4.14 12.63 -6.29
C PRO A 62 -4.67 13.85 -5.56
N ARG A 63 -4.51 13.84 -4.24
CA ARG A 63 -4.93 14.94 -3.38
C ARG A 63 -3.79 15.88 -3.04
N ARG A 64 -2.58 15.34 -2.90
CA ARG A 64 -1.40 16.14 -2.55
C ARG A 64 -0.14 15.34 -2.82
N GLU A 65 0.99 15.99 -2.58
CA GLU A 65 2.30 15.39 -2.73
C GLU A 65 2.96 15.23 -1.38
N ARG A 66 3.74 14.16 -1.21
CA ARG A 66 4.53 13.93 0.00
C ARG A 66 5.93 13.49 -0.35
N GLY A 67 6.85 13.77 0.58
CA GLY A 67 8.20 13.24 0.54
C GLY A 67 8.27 11.91 1.29
N PHE A 68 8.97 10.95 0.70
CA PHE A 68 9.22 9.64 1.30
C PHE A 68 10.72 9.42 1.39
N ARG A 69 11.19 9.05 2.57
CA ARG A 69 12.61 8.77 2.77
C ARG A 69 12.85 7.28 2.49
N THR A 70 13.82 7.01 1.62
CA THR A 70 14.24 5.63 1.36
C THR A 70 15.28 5.20 2.39
N VAL A 71 15.53 3.88 2.46
CA VAL A 71 16.54 3.36 3.39
C VAL A 71 17.95 3.81 3.05
N ASP A 72 18.21 4.22 1.82
CA ASP A 72 19.50 4.77 1.40
C ASP A 72 19.54 6.30 1.48
N HIS A 73 18.65 6.88 2.29
CA HIS A 73 18.61 8.31 2.64
C HIS A 73 18.26 9.26 1.50
N ARG A 74 17.64 8.75 0.44
CA ARG A 74 17.10 9.64 -0.59
C ARG A 74 15.68 10.06 -0.20
N ILE A 75 15.23 11.17 -0.76
CA ILE A 75 13.87 11.64 -0.63
C ILE A 75 13.19 11.48 -1.98
N LEU A 76 12.11 10.72 -2.00
CA LEU A 76 11.25 10.59 -3.16
C LEU A 76 10.01 11.42 -2.96
N LYS A 77 9.64 12.21 -3.95
CA LYS A 77 8.36 12.92 -3.91
C LYS A 77 7.36 12.17 -4.75
N ARG A 78 6.21 11.85 -4.14
CA ARG A 78 5.14 11.13 -4.81
C ARG A 78 3.81 11.74 -4.46
N LYS A 79 2.87 11.63 -5.38
CA LYS A 79 1.49 12.05 -5.12
C LYS A 79 0.79 10.99 -4.31
N ILE A 80 -0.13 11.42 -3.47
CA ILE A 80 -0.96 10.52 -2.66
C ILE A 80 -2.42 10.83 -2.85
N GLY A 81 -3.26 9.85 -2.64
CA GLY A 81 -4.71 9.96 -2.71
C GLY A 81 -5.34 8.85 -1.90
N GLU A 82 -6.60 8.58 -2.20
CA GLU A 82 -7.37 7.55 -1.50
C GLU A 82 -7.94 6.57 -2.50
N ALA A 83 -7.98 5.31 -2.12
CA ALA A 83 -8.58 4.26 -2.94
C ALA A 83 -9.31 3.25 -2.05
N ILE A 84 -10.23 2.53 -2.64
CA ILE A 84 -10.93 1.44 -1.97
C ILE A 84 -10.24 0.15 -2.39
N ILE A 85 -9.75 -0.61 -1.41
CA ILE A 85 -9.05 -1.86 -1.64
C ILE A 85 -9.82 -3.00 -0.99
N ASP A 86 -9.99 -4.07 -1.75
CA ASP A 86 -10.63 -5.30 -1.30
C ASP A 86 -9.62 -6.43 -1.36
N TYR A 87 -9.55 -7.20 -0.28
CA TYR A 87 -8.75 -8.42 -0.23
C TYR A 87 -9.56 -9.49 0.48
N GLN A 88 -9.85 -10.58 -0.24
CA GLN A 88 -10.61 -11.72 0.28
C GLN A 88 -11.92 -11.32 0.97
N GLY A 89 -12.63 -10.37 0.38
CA GLY A 89 -13.91 -9.93 0.88
C GLY A 89 -13.86 -8.82 1.93
N GLU A 90 -12.67 -8.52 2.47
CA GLU A 90 -12.48 -7.38 3.35
C GLU A 90 -12.18 -6.13 2.52
N ARG A 91 -12.82 -5.03 2.84
CA ARG A 91 -12.74 -3.81 2.04
C ARG A 91 -12.43 -2.62 2.93
N VAL A 92 -11.53 -1.75 2.47
CA VAL A 92 -11.14 -0.56 3.22
C VAL A 92 -10.86 0.59 2.26
N THR A 93 -11.19 1.81 2.70
CA THR A 93 -10.70 3.01 2.05
C THR A 93 -9.37 3.38 2.69
N THR A 94 -8.35 3.54 1.89
CA THR A 94 -6.99 3.69 2.39
C THR A 94 -6.20 4.70 1.58
N VAL A 95 -5.12 5.18 2.17
CA VAL A 95 -4.19 6.08 1.48
C VAL A 95 -3.37 5.26 0.49
N VAL A 96 -3.25 5.76 -0.73
CA VAL A 96 -2.40 5.15 -1.75
C VAL A 96 -1.40 6.15 -2.26
N VAL A 97 -0.19 5.68 -2.53
CA VAL A 97 0.87 6.44 -3.17
C VAL A 97 0.84 6.10 -4.64
N PHE A 98 0.91 7.14 -5.48
CA PHE A 98 0.92 6.99 -6.94
C PHE A 98 2.32 6.57 -7.37
N ALA A 99 2.51 5.27 -7.54
CA ALA A 99 3.80 4.70 -7.89
C ALA A 99 4.17 5.05 -9.32
N GLN A 100 5.41 5.46 -9.52
CA GLN A 100 5.98 5.68 -10.84
C GLN A 100 6.48 4.35 -11.41
N ASP A 101 6.89 4.36 -12.67
CA ASP A 101 7.23 3.12 -13.37
C ASP A 101 8.39 2.35 -12.71
N GLU A 102 9.30 3.07 -12.07
CA GLU A 102 10.45 2.46 -11.39
C GLU A 102 10.15 1.99 -9.97
N ASP A 103 8.97 2.30 -9.45
CA ASP A 103 8.62 1.98 -8.07
C ASP A 103 7.98 0.61 -7.97
N GLU A 104 8.21 -0.06 -6.83
CA GLU A 104 7.49 -1.29 -6.50
C GLU A 104 6.05 -0.99 -6.10
N GLU A 105 5.14 -1.85 -6.50
CA GLU A 105 3.77 -1.81 -6.01
C GLU A 105 3.68 -2.69 -4.77
N VAL A 106 3.34 -2.08 -3.64
CA VAL A 106 3.37 -2.75 -2.33
C VAL A 106 2.09 -2.54 -1.55
N LEU A 107 1.77 -3.52 -0.72
CA LEU A 107 0.69 -3.44 0.25
C LEU A 107 1.30 -3.07 1.60
N GLY A 108 0.97 -1.87 2.08
CA GLY A 108 1.59 -1.31 3.27
C GLY A 108 0.79 -1.55 4.54
N VAL A 109 1.40 -1.20 5.66
CA VAL A 109 0.87 -1.47 7.00
C VAL A 109 -0.47 -0.80 7.25
N TYR A 110 -0.61 0.45 6.82
CA TYR A 110 -1.84 1.19 7.07
C TYR A 110 -3.05 0.50 6.44
N THR A 111 -2.87 -0.02 5.22
CA THR A 111 -3.92 -0.80 4.55
C THR A 111 -4.18 -2.13 5.26
N LEU A 112 -3.12 -2.82 5.67
CA LEU A 112 -3.26 -4.09 6.40
C LEU A 112 -4.06 -3.90 7.68
N GLU A 113 -3.78 -2.85 8.42
CA GLU A 113 -4.54 -2.54 9.65
C GLU A 113 -6.00 -2.26 9.34
N GLY A 114 -6.26 -1.51 8.28
CA GLY A 114 -7.64 -1.24 7.86
C GLY A 114 -8.40 -2.48 7.42
N LEU A 115 -7.70 -3.46 6.87
CA LEU A 115 -8.27 -4.75 6.48
C LEU A 115 -8.35 -5.74 7.66
N ALA A 116 -7.87 -5.36 8.84
CA ALA A 116 -7.74 -6.25 10.00
C ALA A 116 -6.92 -7.50 9.65
N MET A 117 -5.80 -7.28 9.00
CA MET A 117 -4.88 -8.33 8.57
C MET A 117 -3.49 -8.07 9.12
N GLU A 118 -2.75 -9.14 9.38
CA GLU A 118 -1.34 -9.05 9.68
C GLU A 118 -0.56 -10.06 8.85
N PHE A 119 0.73 -9.78 8.68
CA PHE A 119 1.63 -10.69 7.98
C PHE A 119 2.27 -11.63 8.98
N ASP A 120 2.16 -12.94 8.70
CA ASP A 120 2.83 -13.97 9.47
C ASP A 120 4.14 -14.34 8.75
N PRO A 121 5.30 -13.93 9.26
CA PRO A 121 6.57 -14.20 8.58
C PRO A 121 6.98 -15.66 8.64
N VAL A 122 6.46 -16.43 9.59
CA VAL A 122 6.77 -17.87 9.69
C VAL A 122 6.03 -18.64 8.60
N ALA A 123 4.73 -18.40 8.47
CA ALA A 123 3.91 -19.03 7.43
C ALA A 123 4.06 -18.32 6.08
N ASN A 124 4.63 -17.12 6.07
CA ASN A 124 4.79 -16.28 4.88
C ASN A 124 3.47 -15.97 4.20
N GLU A 125 2.47 -15.61 5.01
CA GLU A 125 1.11 -15.33 4.52
C GLU A 125 0.42 -14.26 5.35
N LEU A 126 -0.62 -13.67 4.77
CA LEU A 126 -1.51 -12.78 5.49
C LEU A 126 -2.57 -13.60 6.21
N ARG A 127 -2.97 -13.13 7.40
CA ARG A 127 -4.06 -13.74 8.14
C ARG A 127 -4.89 -12.66 8.81
N LYS A 128 -6.14 -12.99 9.08
CA LYS A 128 -7.05 -12.10 9.78
C LYS A 128 -6.69 -12.02 11.26
N VAL A 129 -6.86 -10.83 11.81
CA VAL A 129 -6.71 -10.61 13.26
C VAL A 129 -7.88 -9.78 13.74
N ASP A 130 -8.16 -9.90 15.04
CA ASP A 130 -9.16 -9.05 15.67
C ASP A 130 -8.60 -7.64 15.84
N ALA A 131 -9.45 -6.65 15.60
CA ALA A 131 -9.10 -5.27 15.90
C ALA A 131 -8.97 -5.10 17.40
N ILE A 132 -7.99 -4.28 17.82
CA ILE A 132 -7.74 -4.05 19.23
C ILE A 132 -8.30 -2.68 19.60
N LEU A 133 -9.13 -2.66 20.63
CA LEU A 133 -9.61 -1.43 21.24
C LEU A 133 -8.86 -1.25 22.55
N ALA A 134 -8.02 -0.24 22.61
CA ALA A 134 -7.29 0.12 23.82
C ALA A 134 -8.08 1.19 24.56
N VAL A 135 -8.53 0.88 25.74
CA VAL A 135 -9.27 1.79 26.61
C VAL A 135 -8.51 2.06 27.89
#